data_471bf0919a1b74ec215a8ed5af4e2116
#
_entry.id   471bf0919a1b74ec215a8ed5af4e2116
#
_cell.length_a   1.000
_cell.length_b   1.000
_cell.length_c   1.000
_cell.angle_alpha   90.00
_cell.angle_beta   90.00
_cell.angle_gamma   90.00
#
_symmetry.space_group_name_H-M   'P 1'
#
loop_
_entity.id
_entity.type
_entity.pdbx_description
1 polymer ?
#
loop_
_entity_poly.entity_id
_entity_poly.type
_entity_poly.pdbx_seq_one_letter_code
_entity_poly.pdbx_strand_id
1 'polypeptide(L)'
;HRLSLSLSEEKNKFTHPINFYNESEISYEQKSQIASLSLDVNVEDLKIGKSHYVRGTKRDGPLDFSSKNFMNLPDQHELIKRIIFPDYFKNRDRFNLSDSDYSLLYREMSILPRESKHPSFPDYDKYYDGYCKFFLFGDTKRRIPDSIKIFNKIGLAYGFTIDNAYIVDLDNNVEFFLTAVIYSNSNEVMNDNVYDYETVSIPFLSELG
;
A
#
# COMPACT_ATOMS: atom_id res chain seq x y z
N HIS A 1 -8.11 -5.47 -0.95
CA HIS A 1 -9.20 -5.41 -1.93
C HIS A 1 -8.72 -4.69 -3.18
N ARG A 2 -8.75 -5.34 -4.33
CA ARG A 2 -8.46 -4.68 -5.61
C ARG A 2 -9.72 -3.89 -5.99
N LEU A 3 -9.68 -2.58 -5.82
CA LEU A 3 -10.75 -1.68 -6.26
C LEU A 3 -10.75 -1.49 -7.78
N SER A 4 -9.69 -1.86 -8.45
CA SER A 4 -9.64 -1.80 -9.88
C SER A 4 -9.33 -3.15 -10.46
N LEU A 5 -10.12 -3.45 -11.38
CA LEU A 5 -9.92 -4.49 -12.34
C LEU A 5 -9.40 -3.82 -13.60
N SER A 6 -8.55 -4.50 -14.36
CA SER A 6 -8.15 -4.07 -15.70
C SER A 6 -9.36 -4.06 -16.62
N LEU A 7 -10.18 -3.03 -16.50
CA LEU A 7 -11.39 -2.85 -17.28
C LEU A 7 -11.15 -1.73 -18.31
N SER A 8 -11.96 -1.69 -19.34
CA SER A 8 -11.97 -0.59 -20.30
C SER A 8 -12.16 0.74 -19.56
N GLU A 9 -11.71 1.84 -20.13
CA GLU A 9 -11.78 3.18 -19.54
C GLU A 9 -13.17 3.54 -19.01
N GLU A 10 -14.24 3.18 -19.71
CA GLU A 10 -15.61 3.34 -19.24
C GLU A 10 -15.92 2.56 -17.97
N LYS A 11 -15.39 1.35 -17.81
CA LYS A 11 -15.63 0.49 -16.65
C LYS A 11 -14.79 0.87 -15.43
N ASN A 12 -13.67 1.55 -15.62
CA ASN A 12 -12.83 2.06 -14.53
C ASN A 12 -13.47 3.25 -13.79
N LYS A 13 -14.49 3.87 -14.37
CA LYS A 13 -15.24 4.97 -13.72
C LYS A 13 -16.17 4.48 -12.61
N PHE A 14 -16.43 3.19 -12.53
CA PHE A 14 -17.36 2.61 -11.55
C PHE A 14 -16.60 1.87 -10.45
N THR A 15 -16.95 2.12 -9.20
CA THR A 15 -16.61 1.23 -8.10
C THR A 15 -17.68 0.13 -8.00
N HIS A 16 -17.27 -1.09 -7.63
CA HIS A 16 -18.23 -2.10 -7.23
C HIS A 16 -18.90 -1.71 -5.90
N PRO A 17 -20.13 -2.16 -5.61
CA PRO A 17 -20.68 -2.01 -4.28
C PRO A 17 -19.78 -2.75 -3.28
N ILE A 18 -19.63 -2.18 -2.09
CA ILE A 18 -18.82 -2.75 -1.00
C ILE A 18 -19.78 -3.03 0.16
N ASN A 19 -19.87 -4.29 0.57
CA ASN A 19 -20.66 -4.70 1.69
C ASN A 19 -19.77 -4.94 2.91
N PHE A 20 -20.14 -4.35 4.03
CA PHE A 20 -19.55 -4.58 5.33
C PHE A 20 -20.46 -5.49 6.13
N TYR A 21 -19.89 -6.53 6.72
CA TYR A 21 -20.62 -7.54 7.45
C TYR A 21 -20.29 -7.45 8.94
N ASN A 22 -21.31 -7.61 9.76
CA ASN A 22 -21.19 -7.98 11.15
C ASN A 22 -21.67 -9.43 11.28
N GLU A 23 -20.74 -10.35 11.54
CA GLU A 23 -20.96 -11.79 11.44
C GLU A 23 -21.43 -12.16 10.02
N SER A 24 -22.69 -12.56 9.83
CA SER A 24 -23.28 -12.94 8.55
C SER A 24 -24.27 -11.90 7.99
N GLU A 25 -24.53 -10.83 8.71
CA GLU A 25 -25.46 -9.77 8.31
C GLU A 25 -24.72 -8.56 7.71
N ILE A 26 -25.31 -7.98 6.65
CA ILE A 26 -24.78 -6.73 6.08
C ILE A 26 -25.07 -5.60 7.05
N SER A 27 -24.02 -5.06 7.69
CA SER A 27 -24.14 -3.91 8.59
C SER A 27 -24.14 -2.57 7.84
N TYR A 28 -23.50 -2.52 6.67
CA TYR A 28 -23.45 -1.34 5.82
C TYR A 28 -23.17 -1.73 4.37
N GLU A 29 -23.87 -1.10 3.44
CA GLU A 29 -23.67 -1.23 2.01
C GLU A 29 -23.26 0.11 1.41
N GLN A 30 -22.05 0.17 0.86
CA GLN A 30 -21.65 1.27 0.00
C GLN A 30 -22.08 0.93 -1.44
N LYS A 31 -23.01 1.69 -1.99
CA LYS A 31 -23.43 1.54 -3.38
C LYS A 31 -22.30 1.85 -4.35
N SER A 32 -22.40 1.29 -5.55
CA SER A 32 -21.50 1.66 -6.67
C SER A 32 -21.46 3.17 -6.85
N GLN A 33 -20.26 3.70 -7.02
CA GLN A 33 -20.04 5.12 -7.30
C GLN A 33 -19.43 5.30 -8.68
N ILE A 34 -19.69 6.45 -9.27
CA ILE A 34 -19.18 6.84 -10.58
C ILE A 34 -18.28 8.04 -10.38
N ALA A 35 -17.05 7.96 -10.87
CA ALA A 35 -16.19 9.13 -10.93
C ALA A 35 -16.75 10.13 -11.97
N SER A 36 -17.10 11.31 -11.51
CA SER A 36 -17.65 12.39 -12.36
C SER A 36 -16.60 13.07 -13.22
N LEU A 37 -15.32 12.92 -12.89
CA LEU A 37 -14.21 13.52 -13.60
C LEU A 37 -13.32 12.43 -14.18
N SER A 38 -13.01 12.54 -15.48
CA SER A 38 -11.87 11.85 -16.08
C SER A 38 -10.63 12.60 -15.62
N LEU A 39 -9.76 11.95 -14.85
CA LEU A 39 -8.41 12.46 -14.63
C LEU A 39 -7.63 12.14 -15.91
N ASP A 40 -7.40 13.16 -16.71
CA ASP A 40 -6.46 13.07 -17.83
C ASP A 40 -5.05 13.13 -17.25
N VAL A 41 -4.55 11.97 -16.83
CA VAL A 41 -3.20 11.83 -16.30
C VAL A 41 -2.33 11.37 -17.46
N ASN A 42 -1.55 12.30 -18.00
CA ASN A 42 -0.51 11.95 -18.98
C ASN A 42 0.61 11.20 -18.23
N VAL A 43 0.54 9.88 -18.24
CA VAL A 43 1.57 9.02 -17.65
C VAL A 43 2.34 8.37 -18.79
N GLU A 44 3.62 8.68 -18.85
CA GLU A 44 4.56 8.09 -19.82
C GLU A 44 5.07 6.73 -19.29
N ASP A 45 5.65 5.93 -20.17
CA ASP A 45 6.33 4.66 -19.85
C ASP A 45 5.48 3.61 -19.10
N LEU A 46 4.21 3.50 -19.46
CA LEU A 46 3.29 2.53 -18.85
C LEU A 46 3.49 1.08 -19.33
N LYS A 47 4.45 0.81 -20.21
CA LYS A 47 4.75 -0.52 -20.74
C LYS A 47 6.05 -1.04 -20.13
N ILE A 48 5.94 -2.09 -19.29
CA ILE A 48 7.04 -2.58 -18.45
C ILE A 48 7.31 -4.05 -18.73
N GLY A 49 8.62 -4.42 -18.67
CA GLY A 49 9.12 -5.78 -18.91
C GLY A 49 9.30 -6.12 -20.38
N LYS A 50 9.85 -7.31 -20.64
CA LYS A 50 10.08 -7.87 -21.99
C LYS A 50 9.04 -8.90 -22.39
N SER A 51 8.43 -9.55 -21.40
CA SER A 51 7.34 -10.51 -21.60
C SER A 51 6.43 -10.53 -20.37
N HIS A 52 5.26 -11.14 -20.50
CA HIS A 52 4.31 -11.21 -19.40
C HIS A 52 3.43 -12.45 -19.48
N TYR A 53 2.85 -12.87 -18.37
CA TYR A 53 1.88 -13.95 -18.32
C TYR A 53 0.44 -13.44 -18.31
N VAL A 54 -0.40 -14.07 -19.14
CA VAL A 54 -1.86 -13.87 -19.15
C VAL A 54 -2.53 -15.23 -19.02
N ARG A 55 -3.26 -15.43 -17.94
CA ARG A 55 -3.97 -16.70 -17.67
C ARG A 55 -3.06 -17.94 -17.78
N GLY A 56 -1.85 -17.85 -17.25
CA GLY A 56 -0.86 -18.92 -17.29
C GLY A 56 -0.10 -19.10 -18.60
N THR A 57 -0.39 -18.30 -19.63
CA THR A 57 0.32 -18.34 -20.91
C THR A 57 1.26 -17.15 -21.03
N LYS A 58 2.54 -17.43 -21.34
CA LYS A 58 3.55 -16.40 -21.60
C LYS A 58 3.26 -15.70 -22.94
N ARG A 59 3.37 -14.38 -22.95
CA ARG A 59 3.26 -13.51 -24.11
C ARG A 59 4.52 -12.69 -24.26
N ASP A 60 4.99 -12.51 -25.48
CA ASP A 60 6.09 -11.61 -25.80
C ASP A 60 5.61 -10.15 -25.75
N GLY A 61 6.54 -9.26 -25.40
CA GLY A 61 6.29 -7.83 -25.23
C GLY A 61 5.92 -7.40 -23.82
N PRO A 62 6.01 -6.10 -23.53
CA PRO A 62 5.79 -5.54 -22.21
C PRO A 62 4.33 -5.69 -21.74
N LEU A 63 4.13 -5.69 -20.42
CA LEU A 63 2.81 -5.54 -19.82
C LEU A 63 2.39 -4.07 -19.88
N ASP A 64 1.20 -3.80 -20.39
CA ASP A 64 0.62 -2.46 -20.46
C ASP A 64 -0.15 -2.16 -19.16
N PHE A 65 0.28 -1.12 -18.45
CA PHE A 65 -0.31 -0.64 -17.20
C PHE A 65 -1.33 0.50 -17.40
N SER A 66 -1.58 0.95 -18.62
CA SER A 66 -2.50 2.08 -18.89
C SER A 66 -3.91 1.91 -18.32
N SER A 67 -4.35 0.64 -18.15
CA SER A 67 -5.65 0.29 -17.55
C SER A 67 -5.56 -0.10 -16.07
N LYS A 68 -4.42 0.12 -15.42
CA LYS A 68 -4.22 -0.17 -13.99
C LYS A 68 -4.41 1.08 -13.16
N ASN A 69 -4.66 0.90 -11.84
CA ASN A 69 -4.61 2.02 -10.91
C ASN A 69 -3.17 2.40 -10.63
N PHE A 70 -2.93 3.68 -10.61
CA PHE A 70 -1.65 4.25 -10.20
C PHE A 70 -1.90 5.56 -9.44
N MET A 71 -0.94 5.91 -8.61
CA MET A 71 -0.88 7.16 -7.86
C MET A 71 0.58 7.58 -7.81
N ASN A 72 0.87 8.86 -7.97
CA ASN A 72 2.23 9.36 -7.86
C ASN A 72 2.70 9.40 -6.39
N LEU A 73 4.01 9.40 -6.18
CA LEU A 73 4.59 9.42 -4.82
C LEU A 73 4.26 10.69 -4.03
N PRO A 74 4.30 11.91 -4.61
CA PRO A 74 3.89 13.11 -3.89
C PRO A 74 2.48 13.04 -3.34
N ASP A 75 1.51 12.55 -4.11
CA ASP A 75 0.12 12.42 -3.64
C ASP A 75 -0.02 11.38 -2.52
N GLN A 76 0.73 10.27 -2.61
CA GLN A 76 0.75 9.27 -1.54
C GLN A 76 1.36 9.84 -0.25
N HIS A 77 2.44 10.61 -0.38
CA HIS A 77 3.07 11.29 0.74
C HIS A 77 2.13 12.33 1.39
N GLU A 78 1.45 13.14 0.59
CA GLU A 78 0.45 14.08 1.10
C GLU A 78 -0.75 13.37 1.73
N LEU A 79 -1.14 12.21 1.23
CA LEU A 79 -2.26 11.43 1.80
C LEU A 79 -1.97 10.97 3.21
N ILE A 80 -0.79 10.41 3.48
CA ILE A 80 -0.43 9.98 4.84
C ILE A 80 -0.32 11.17 5.80
N LYS A 81 0.23 12.30 5.35
CA LYS A 81 0.28 13.53 6.16
C LYS A 81 -1.11 14.00 6.57
N ARG A 82 -2.10 13.95 5.66
CA ARG A 82 -3.50 14.31 5.95
C ARG A 82 -4.19 13.37 6.93
N ILE A 83 -3.77 12.10 6.96
CA ILE A 83 -4.26 11.14 7.94
C ILE A 83 -3.64 11.40 9.32
N ILE A 84 -2.32 11.57 9.38
CA ILE A 84 -1.59 11.67 10.64
C ILE A 84 -1.79 13.03 11.30
N PHE A 85 -1.79 14.11 10.53
CA PHE A 85 -1.90 15.49 11.02
C PHE A 85 -3.05 16.25 10.35
N PRO A 86 -4.31 15.81 10.51
CA PRO A 86 -5.45 16.44 9.85
C PRO A 86 -5.58 17.93 10.18
N ASP A 87 -5.19 18.36 11.39
CA ASP A 87 -5.34 19.74 11.83
C ASP A 87 -4.43 20.75 11.13
N TYR A 88 -3.37 20.29 10.47
CA TYR A 88 -2.54 21.17 9.63
C TYR A 88 -3.19 21.50 8.27
N PHE A 89 -4.31 20.85 7.94
CA PHE A 89 -5.00 21.06 6.67
C PHE A 89 -6.31 21.83 6.85
N LYS A 90 -6.71 22.60 5.84
CA LYS A 90 -8.01 23.26 5.81
C LYS A 90 -9.13 22.22 5.82
N ASN A 91 -10.28 22.52 6.41
CA ASN A 91 -11.40 21.57 6.49
C ASN A 91 -11.81 20.93 5.16
N ARG A 92 -11.76 21.70 4.05
CA ARG A 92 -12.07 21.18 2.70
C ARG A 92 -11.07 20.16 2.17
N ASP A 93 -9.86 20.13 2.74
CA ASP A 93 -8.74 19.29 2.31
C ASP A 93 -8.54 18.10 3.27
N ARG A 94 -9.36 18.01 4.34
CA ARG A 94 -9.38 16.89 5.29
C ARG A 94 -10.29 15.79 4.81
N PHE A 95 -10.05 14.58 5.30
CA PHE A 95 -11.02 13.51 5.19
C PHE A 95 -12.19 13.77 6.14
N ASN A 96 -13.41 13.47 5.68
CA ASN A 96 -14.61 13.57 6.50
C ASN A 96 -14.71 12.33 7.41
N LEU A 97 -13.87 12.28 8.42
CA LEU A 97 -13.74 11.21 9.41
C LEU A 97 -13.98 11.76 10.80
N SER A 98 -14.58 10.93 11.66
CA SER A 98 -14.71 11.21 13.09
C SER A 98 -13.39 10.92 13.84
N ASP A 99 -13.28 11.36 15.08
CA ASP A 99 -12.13 11.07 15.95
C ASP A 99 -11.96 9.55 16.16
N SER A 100 -13.08 8.81 16.21
CA SER A 100 -13.04 7.34 16.30
C SER A 100 -12.49 6.69 15.03
N ASP A 101 -12.78 7.25 13.86
CA ASP A 101 -12.23 6.75 12.59
C ASP A 101 -10.72 7.03 12.49
N TYR A 102 -10.28 8.22 12.89
CA TYR A 102 -8.84 8.53 12.98
C TYR A 102 -8.13 7.61 13.96
N SER A 103 -8.71 7.37 15.14
CA SER A 103 -8.15 6.44 16.14
C SER A 103 -8.03 5.02 15.59
N LEU A 104 -9.03 4.57 14.83
CA LEU A 104 -8.99 3.28 14.13
C LEU A 104 -7.84 3.24 13.12
N LEU A 105 -7.71 4.27 12.27
CA LEU A 105 -6.65 4.35 11.27
C LEU A 105 -5.27 4.31 11.92
N TYR A 106 -5.04 5.09 12.97
CA TYR A 106 -3.75 5.12 13.67
C TYR A 106 -3.40 3.74 14.24
N ARG A 107 -4.37 3.07 14.87
CA ARG A 107 -4.18 1.71 15.37
C ARG A 107 -3.83 0.74 14.24
N GLU A 108 -4.64 0.69 13.19
CA GLU A 108 -4.46 -0.27 12.09
C GLU A 108 -3.20 0.01 11.25
N MET A 109 -2.78 1.26 11.14
CA MET A 109 -1.54 1.63 10.44
C MET A 109 -0.30 1.33 11.27
N SER A 110 -0.39 1.33 12.61
CA SER A 110 0.77 1.10 13.50
C SER A 110 0.87 -0.34 14.02
N ILE A 111 -0.20 -1.10 14.02
CA ILE A 111 -0.23 -2.46 14.58
C ILE A 111 0.79 -3.37 13.93
N LEU A 112 1.44 -4.21 14.74
CA LEU A 112 2.37 -5.24 14.30
C LEU A 112 1.63 -6.58 14.13
N PRO A 113 2.11 -7.51 13.29
CA PRO A 113 1.46 -8.81 13.10
C PRO A 113 1.20 -9.54 14.42
N ARG A 114 2.15 -9.52 15.37
CA ARG A 114 2.04 -10.15 16.69
C ARG A 114 0.95 -9.55 17.57
N GLU A 115 0.52 -8.32 17.32
CA GLU A 115 -0.50 -7.60 18.09
C GLU A 115 -1.90 -7.80 17.52
N SER A 116 -2.00 -8.23 16.26
CA SER A 116 -3.28 -8.44 15.58
C SER A 116 -4.01 -9.66 16.12
N LYS A 117 -5.29 -9.44 16.48
CA LYS A 117 -6.18 -10.51 16.96
C LYS A 117 -7.07 -11.07 15.84
N HIS A 118 -7.42 -10.24 14.87
CA HIS A 118 -8.32 -10.57 13.77
C HIS A 118 -7.84 -9.94 12.44
N PRO A 119 -7.15 -10.70 11.57
CA PRO A 119 -6.68 -12.08 11.73
C PRO A 119 -5.53 -12.20 12.75
N SER A 120 -5.39 -13.36 13.36
CA SER A 120 -4.26 -13.66 14.25
C SER A 120 -3.08 -14.23 13.44
N PHE A 121 -1.86 -13.81 13.80
CA PHE A 121 -0.60 -14.24 13.17
C PHE A 121 0.34 -14.89 14.21
N PRO A 122 0.07 -16.14 14.64
CA PRO A 122 0.82 -16.76 15.74
C PRO A 122 2.24 -17.18 15.37
N ASP A 123 2.54 -17.38 14.10
CA ASP A 123 3.86 -17.78 13.59
C ASP A 123 4.74 -16.54 13.38
N TYR A 124 5.57 -16.21 14.38
CA TYR A 124 6.46 -15.05 14.33
C TYR A 124 7.55 -15.18 13.25
N ASP A 125 8.04 -16.38 12.97
CA ASP A 125 9.06 -16.59 11.96
C ASP A 125 8.57 -16.24 10.55
N LYS A 126 7.28 -16.41 10.32
CA LYS A 126 6.61 -16.05 9.07
C LYS A 126 6.09 -14.62 9.07
N TYR A 127 5.57 -14.16 10.19
CA TYR A 127 4.92 -12.87 10.34
C TYR A 127 5.60 -12.02 11.41
N TYR A 128 6.91 -11.81 11.24
CA TYR A 128 7.73 -10.97 12.12
C TYR A 128 7.30 -9.50 12.07
N ASP A 129 7.76 -8.69 13.02
CA ASP A 129 7.32 -7.29 13.12
C ASP A 129 7.57 -6.50 11.82
N GLY A 130 8.74 -6.69 11.20
CA GLY A 130 9.11 -6.06 9.92
C GLY A 130 8.33 -6.56 8.69
N TYR A 131 7.53 -7.63 8.80
CA TYR A 131 6.77 -8.21 7.69
C TYR A 131 5.89 -7.17 6.97
N CYS A 132 5.39 -6.18 7.69
CA CYS A 132 4.59 -5.08 7.13
C CYS A 132 5.15 -3.69 7.48
N LYS A 133 6.44 -3.59 7.86
CA LYS A 133 7.17 -2.38 8.19
C LYS A 133 8.50 -2.41 7.45
N PHE A 134 8.48 -2.05 6.14
CA PHE A 134 9.66 -2.25 5.31
C PHE A 134 10.79 -1.29 5.65
N PHE A 135 10.49 -0.03 5.95
CA PHE A 135 11.51 0.90 6.46
C PHE A 135 12.05 0.43 7.80
N LEU A 136 13.36 0.52 7.99
CA LEU A 136 14.11 0.18 9.21
C LEU A 136 14.15 -1.31 9.57
N PHE A 137 13.08 -2.08 9.32
CA PHE A 137 12.92 -3.43 9.89
C PHE A 137 12.51 -4.51 8.89
N GLY A 138 12.31 -4.18 7.62
CA GLY A 138 11.75 -5.11 6.64
C GLY A 138 12.61 -6.33 6.37
N ASP A 139 13.92 -6.23 6.48
CA ASP A 139 14.91 -7.28 6.24
C ASP A 139 15.35 -8.02 7.52
N THR A 140 14.77 -7.72 8.67
CA THR A 140 15.16 -8.31 9.95
C THR A 140 13.98 -8.91 10.70
N LYS A 141 14.25 -10.04 11.39
CA LYS A 141 13.29 -10.68 12.30
C LYS A 141 13.40 -10.16 13.73
N ARG A 142 14.21 -9.15 13.99
CA ARG A 142 14.28 -8.51 15.31
C ARG A 142 12.96 -7.86 15.63
N ARG A 143 12.58 -7.89 16.91
CA ARG A 143 11.40 -7.15 17.37
C ARG A 143 11.63 -5.64 17.25
N ILE A 144 10.61 -4.96 16.78
CA ILE A 144 10.59 -3.50 16.80
C ILE A 144 10.45 -3.04 18.25
N PRO A 145 11.35 -2.17 18.75
CA PRO A 145 11.25 -1.60 20.09
C PRO A 145 9.92 -0.86 20.30
N ASP A 146 9.40 -0.90 21.51
CA ASP A 146 8.13 -0.22 21.83
C ASP A 146 8.23 1.32 21.70
N SER A 147 9.44 1.88 21.76
CA SER A 147 9.74 3.29 21.50
C SER A 147 9.64 3.69 20.04
N ILE A 148 9.67 2.73 19.10
CA ILE A 148 9.52 2.99 17.66
C ILE A 148 8.07 2.73 17.24
N LYS A 149 7.45 3.75 16.65
CA LYS A 149 6.11 3.61 16.06
C LYS A 149 6.16 3.92 14.57
N ILE A 150 5.61 3.02 13.75
CA ILE A 150 5.59 3.14 12.30
C ILE A 150 4.13 3.05 11.83
N PHE A 151 3.60 4.18 11.41
CA PHE A 151 2.26 4.27 10.82
C PHE A 151 2.42 4.22 9.31
N ASN A 152 2.11 3.09 8.70
CA ASN A 152 2.42 2.93 7.28
C ASN A 152 1.38 2.16 6.48
N LYS A 153 1.56 2.21 5.15
CA LYS A 153 0.88 1.35 4.19
C LYS A 153 1.87 0.87 3.15
N ILE A 154 2.14 -0.43 3.19
CA ILE A 154 2.99 -1.11 2.20
C ILE A 154 2.19 -1.53 0.96
N GLY A 155 2.93 -1.81 -0.11
CA GLY A 155 2.42 -2.47 -1.30
C GLY A 155 3.49 -3.26 -2.03
N LEU A 156 3.09 -4.42 -2.58
CA LEU A 156 3.91 -5.27 -3.44
C LEU A 156 3.07 -5.68 -4.65
N ALA A 157 3.51 -5.34 -5.83
CA ALA A 157 2.85 -5.78 -7.06
C ALA A 157 3.78 -5.65 -8.28
N TYR A 158 3.84 -6.68 -9.09
CA TYR A 158 4.54 -6.66 -10.39
C TYR A 158 6.02 -6.22 -10.33
N GLY A 159 6.73 -6.54 -9.27
CA GLY A 159 8.10 -6.11 -9.04
C GLY A 159 8.23 -4.73 -8.39
N PHE A 160 7.14 -3.99 -8.22
CA PHE A 160 7.12 -2.75 -7.46
C PHE A 160 6.90 -3.04 -5.98
N THR A 161 7.73 -2.44 -5.14
CA THR A 161 7.60 -2.45 -3.68
C THR A 161 7.53 -1.01 -3.21
N ILE A 162 6.55 -0.71 -2.39
CA ILE A 162 6.36 0.62 -1.82
C ILE A 162 6.18 0.52 -0.31
N ASP A 163 6.75 1.47 0.40
CA ASP A 163 6.30 1.83 1.75
C ASP A 163 6.06 3.34 1.82
N ASN A 164 5.01 3.72 2.53
CA ASN A 164 4.62 5.09 2.78
C ASN A 164 4.33 5.20 4.27
N ALA A 165 5.20 5.86 5.01
CA ALA A 165 5.24 5.81 6.46
C ALA A 165 5.39 7.18 7.13
N TYR A 166 4.80 7.29 8.32
CA TYR A 166 5.19 8.22 9.36
C TYR A 166 5.84 7.42 10.48
N ILE A 167 7.06 7.79 10.84
CA ILE A 167 7.91 7.07 11.77
C ILE A 167 8.22 7.97 12.96
N VAL A 168 8.12 7.42 14.17
CA VAL A 168 8.40 8.10 15.44
C VAL A 168 9.37 7.26 16.25
N ASP A 169 10.45 7.86 16.70
CA ASP A 169 11.40 7.32 17.67
C ASP A 169 11.29 8.16 18.95
N LEU A 170 10.62 7.61 19.96
CA LEU A 170 10.37 8.27 21.22
C LEU A 170 11.62 8.42 22.09
N ASP A 171 12.58 7.48 21.96
CA ASP A 171 13.83 7.53 22.74
C ASP A 171 14.75 8.66 22.28
N ASN A 172 14.78 8.90 20.97
CA ASN A 172 15.62 9.94 20.37
C ASN A 172 14.85 11.24 20.07
N ASN A 173 13.55 11.29 20.34
CA ASN A 173 12.67 12.42 20.02
C ASN A 173 12.78 12.85 18.54
N VAL A 174 12.72 11.86 17.65
CA VAL A 174 12.75 12.05 16.20
C VAL A 174 11.46 11.56 15.58
N GLU A 175 10.95 12.34 14.64
CA GLU A 175 9.79 11.93 13.84
C GLU A 175 9.96 12.42 12.39
N PHE A 176 9.52 11.62 11.43
CA PHE A 176 9.59 11.99 10.02
C PHE A 176 8.61 11.21 9.15
N PHE A 177 8.34 11.74 7.96
CA PHE A 177 7.64 11.05 6.90
C PHE A 177 8.64 10.53 5.87
N LEU A 178 8.42 9.31 5.43
CA LEU A 178 9.19 8.70 4.35
C LEU A 178 8.23 7.98 3.39
N THR A 179 8.45 8.18 2.10
CA THR A 179 7.70 7.49 1.04
C THR A 179 8.66 7.11 -0.06
N ALA A 180 8.76 5.83 -0.35
CA ALA A 180 9.63 5.33 -1.41
C ALA A 180 8.97 4.18 -2.17
N VAL A 181 9.33 4.09 -3.46
CA VAL A 181 9.02 2.96 -4.31
C VAL A 181 10.28 2.48 -5.01
N ILE A 182 10.43 1.18 -5.09
CA ILE A 182 11.50 0.55 -5.88
C ILE A 182 10.90 -0.49 -6.82
N TYR A 183 11.46 -0.59 -8.01
CA TYR A 183 11.15 -1.66 -8.95
C TYR A 183 12.32 -2.65 -9.01
N SER A 184 12.03 -3.92 -8.77
CA SER A 184 13.00 -5.01 -8.83
C SER A 184 12.40 -6.24 -9.50
N ASN A 185 12.85 -6.49 -10.72
CA ASN A 185 12.41 -7.61 -11.56
C ASN A 185 13.50 -7.95 -12.56
N SER A 186 14.52 -8.71 -12.11
CA SER A 186 15.72 -8.99 -12.87
C SER A 186 15.48 -9.84 -14.13
N ASN A 187 14.43 -10.68 -14.14
CA ASN A 187 14.09 -11.50 -15.28
C ASN A 187 13.23 -10.77 -16.33
N GLU A 188 12.78 -9.55 -16.03
CA GLU A 188 11.94 -8.71 -16.89
C GLU A 188 10.65 -9.39 -17.40
N VAL A 189 10.19 -10.44 -16.69
CA VAL A 189 8.95 -11.14 -16.98
C VAL A 189 7.89 -10.68 -16.01
N MET A 190 6.79 -10.14 -16.52
CA MET A 190 5.72 -9.62 -15.68
C MET A 190 4.67 -10.70 -15.40
N ASN A 191 4.09 -10.65 -14.19
CA ASN A 191 2.99 -11.52 -13.77
C ASN A 191 3.32 -13.03 -13.76
N ASP A 192 4.60 -13.37 -13.55
CA ASP A 192 5.09 -14.75 -13.35
C ASP A 192 5.23 -15.13 -11.87
N ASN A 193 4.96 -14.18 -10.96
CA ASN A 193 5.15 -14.28 -9.52
C ASN A 193 6.61 -14.45 -9.06
N VAL A 194 7.58 -14.15 -9.92
CA VAL A 194 9.01 -14.19 -9.60
C VAL A 194 9.55 -12.76 -9.63
N TYR A 195 9.84 -12.20 -8.47
CA TYR A 195 10.33 -10.84 -8.31
C TYR A 195 11.40 -10.79 -7.22
N ASP A 196 12.30 -9.81 -7.29
CA ASP A 196 13.44 -9.70 -6.38
C ASP A 196 13.08 -8.95 -5.07
N TYR A 197 11.86 -9.18 -4.54
CA TYR A 197 11.37 -8.47 -3.35
C TYR A 197 12.26 -8.68 -2.13
N GLU A 198 12.52 -9.95 -1.79
CA GLU A 198 13.24 -10.35 -0.59
C GLU A 198 14.76 -10.06 -0.69
N THR A 199 15.29 -10.07 -1.90
CA THR A 199 16.75 -9.95 -2.14
C THR A 199 17.20 -8.55 -2.50
N VAL A 200 16.30 -7.69 -2.97
CA VAL A 200 16.63 -6.34 -3.42
C VAL A 200 15.73 -5.29 -2.79
N SER A 201 14.42 -5.38 -3.00
CA SER A 201 13.51 -4.29 -2.65
C SER A 201 13.39 -4.07 -1.14
N ILE A 202 13.13 -5.13 -0.39
CA ILE A 202 12.92 -5.04 1.07
C ILE A 202 14.21 -4.62 1.78
N PRO A 203 15.38 -5.22 1.48
CA PRO A 203 16.66 -4.73 2.03
C PRO A 203 16.93 -3.25 1.70
N PHE A 204 16.69 -2.83 0.47
CA PHE A 204 16.85 -1.42 0.09
C PHE A 204 15.97 -0.49 0.91
N LEU A 205 14.68 -0.81 1.09
CA LEU A 205 13.76 0.01 1.87
C LEU A 205 14.12 0.00 3.37
N SER A 206 14.62 -1.12 3.88
CA SER A 206 15.09 -1.23 5.27
C SER A 206 16.30 -0.32 5.54
N GLU A 207 17.25 -0.29 4.65
CA GLU A 207 18.45 0.56 4.75
C GLU A 207 18.14 2.05 4.49
N LEU A 208 17.09 2.36 3.74
CA LEU A 208 16.69 3.74 3.44
C LEU A 208 16.06 4.42 4.66
N GLY A 209 15.39 3.69 5.51
CA GLY A 209 14.78 4.22 6.74
C GLY A 209 15.78 4.37 7.87
#